data_87620040cc14d88358d12e00e405cfa3
#
_entry.id   87620040cc14d88358d12e00e405cfa3
#
_cell.length_a   1.000
_cell.length_b   1.000
_cell.length_c   1.000
_cell.angle_alpha   90.00
_cell.angle_beta   90.00
_cell.angle_gamma   90.00
#
_symmetry.space_group_name_H-M   'P 1'
#
loop_
_entity.id
_entity.type
_entity.pdbx_description
1 polymer ?
#
loop_
_entity_poly.entity_id
_entity_poly.type
_entity_poly.pdbx_seq_one_letter_code
_entity_poly.pdbx_strand_id
1 'polypeptide(L)'
;MKTVLITGANGNLGSAVTKEFLDKGYRVVATVIAETMKADFAANPNLDVQVVDLGNETATAAFILSLIEKYKTIDAALLLVGGFAIGNLSSTTGTDIQKQIALNFETAYHVTQPLFQHMMENKNGRIVFIGTRPALEASQGKNLIAYGLSKSLLFKLAEYLNEEARGKNITATVVAPSTLDTPLNRKSMPDTDPAIWVKPAALAEILEFIVSDKNAPIRESVIKVYNNV
;
A
#
# COMPACT_ATOMS: atom_id res chain seq x y z
N MET A 1 -12.24 -5.32 18.10
CA MET A 1 -11.69 -5.81 16.83
C MET A 1 -11.23 -4.62 16.02
N LYS A 2 -9.99 -4.58 15.56
CA LYS A 2 -9.47 -3.47 14.75
C LYS A 2 -10.00 -3.57 13.32
N THR A 3 -10.29 -2.42 12.71
CA THR A 3 -10.76 -2.30 11.32
C THR A 3 -9.62 -1.79 10.44
N VAL A 4 -9.31 -2.49 9.38
CA VAL A 4 -8.21 -2.19 8.46
C VAL A 4 -8.74 -2.06 7.04
N LEU A 5 -8.37 -0.96 6.38
CA LEU A 5 -8.61 -0.75 4.95
C LEU A 5 -7.42 -1.31 4.15
N ILE A 6 -7.68 -2.15 3.17
CA ILE A 6 -6.66 -2.69 2.25
C ILE A 6 -7.06 -2.33 0.83
N THR A 7 -6.27 -1.50 0.16
CA THR A 7 -6.51 -1.15 -1.25
C THR A 7 -5.81 -2.12 -2.19
N GLY A 8 -6.39 -2.37 -3.37
CA GLY A 8 -5.83 -3.34 -4.32
C GLY A 8 -5.79 -4.76 -3.76
N ALA A 9 -6.79 -5.13 -2.98
CA ALA A 9 -6.82 -6.32 -2.14
C ALA A 9 -6.80 -7.65 -2.93
N ASN A 10 -7.19 -7.66 -4.19
CA ASN A 10 -7.15 -8.84 -5.07
C ASN A 10 -5.83 -9.00 -5.85
N GLY A 11 -4.88 -8.05 -5.72
CA GLY A 11 -3.55 -8.17 -6.30
C GLY A 11 -2.71 -9.26 -5.64
N ASN A 12 -1.54 -9.59 -6.23
CA ASN A 12 -0.64 -10.63 -5.70
C ASN A 12 -0.23 -10.40 -4.23
N LEU A 13 0.10 -9.16 -3.85
CA LEU A 13 0.38 -8.81 -2.46
C LEU A 13 -0.93 -8.65 -1.68
N GLY A 14 -1.93 -7.98 -2.26
CA GLY A 14 -3.19 -7.68 -1.60
C GLY A 14 -3.93 -8.92 -1.11
N SER A 15 -3.95 -10.00 -1.90
CA SER A 15 -4.58 -11.28 -1.51
C SER A 15 -3.86 -11.91 -0.31
N ALA A 16 -2.53 -11.90 -0.28
CA ALA A 16 -1.76 -12.42 0.85
C ALA A 16 -1.98 -11.57 2.12
N VAL A 17 -2.00 -10.24 1.98
CA VAL A 17 -2.26 -9.31 3.08
C VAL A 17 -3.68 -9.46 3.61
N THR A 18 -4.68 -9.51 2.73
CA THR A 18 -6.08 -9.71 3.13
C THR A 18 -6.24 -10.99 3.94
N LYS A 19 -5.65 -12.09 3.46
CA LYS A 19 -5.68 -13.37 4.18
C LYS A 19 -5.02 -13.26 5.55
N GLU A 20 -3.81 -12.73 5.64
CA GLU A 20 -3.07 -12.61 6.90
C GLU A 20 -3.87 -11.80 7.94
N PHE A 21 -4.44 -10.66 7.55
CA PHE A 21 -5.20 -9.82 8.47
C PHE A 21 -6.51 -10.49 8.94
N LEU A 22 -7.20 -11.22 8.06
CA LEU A 22 -8.37 -12.02 8.46
C LEU A 22 -7.99 -13.13 9.42
N ASP A 23 -6.89 -13.86 9.17
CA ASP A 23 -6.39 -14.93 10.03
C ASP A 23 -5.97 -14.39 11.42
N LYS A 24 -5.52 -13.14 11.51
CA LYS A 24 -5.22 -12.45 12.78
C LYS A 24 -6.44 -11.82 13.46
N GLY A 25 -7.63 -12.00 12.91
CA GLY A 25 -8.89 -11.55 13.52
C GLY A 25 -9.20 -10.07 13.34
N TYR A 26 -8.61 -9.41 12.34
CA TYR A 26 -9.00 -8.06 11.97
C TYR A 26 -10.32 -8.06 11.17
N ARG A 27 -11.06 -6.98 11.24
CA ARG A 27 -12.05 -6.64 10.23
C ARG A 27 -11.33 -6.00 9.05
N VAL A 28 -11.52 -6.57 7.87
CA VAL A 28 -10.88 -6.09 6.64
C VAL A 28 -11.92 -5.45 5.74
N VAL A 29 -11.70 -4.20 5.37
CA VAL A 29 -12.37 -3.55 4.25
C VAL A 29 -11.41 -3.62 3.06
N ALA A 30 -11.76 -4.43 2.08
CA ALA A 30 -10.96 -4.68 0.88
C ALA A 30 -11.50 -3.86 -0.29
N THR A 31 -10.64 -3.14 -1.02
CA THR A 31 -11.10 -2.47 -2.25
C THR A 31 -10.62 -3.17 -3.49
N VAL A 32 -11.53 -3.22 -4.47
CA VAL A 32 -11.29 -3.69 -5.84
C VAL A 32 -11.83 -2.65 -6.82
N ILE A 33 -11.39 -2.71 -8.09
CA ILE A 33 -11.81 -1.71 -9.09
C ILE A 33 -13.08 -2.13 -9.88
N ALA A 34 -13.49 -3.40 -9.83
CA ALA A 34 -14.63 -3.89 -10.57
C ALA A 34 -15.44 -4.93 -9.76
N GLU A 35 -16.75 -4.97 -9.98
CA GLU A 35 -17.67 -5.92 -9.31
C GLU A 35 -17.27 -7.39 -9.52
N THR A 36 -16.79 -7.74 -10.71
CA THR A 36 -16.34 -9.10 -11.03
C THR A 36 -15.20 -9.58 -10.12
N MET A 37 -14.38 -8.66 -9.61
CA MET A 37 -13.25 -8.96 -8.74
C MET A 37 -13.67 -9.30 -7.30
N LYS A 38 -14.93 -9.08 -6.93
CA LYS A 38 -15.43 -9.56 -5.62
C LYS A 38 -15.43 -11.08 -5.52
N ALA A 39 -15.56 -11.77 -6.65
CA ALA A 39 -15.50 -13.22 -6.71
C ALA A 39 -14.11 -13.82 -6.36
N ASP A 40 -13.06 -13.00 -6.34
CA ASP A 40 -11.72 -13.42 -5.95
C ASP A 40 -11.62 -13.73 -4.44
N PHE A 41 -12.64 -13.36 -3.66
CA PHE A 41 -12.65 -13.52 -2.21
C PHE A 41 -13.65 -14.56 -1.75
N ALA A 42 -13.19 -15.47 -0.88
CA ALA A 42 -14.09 -16.36 -0.16
C ALA A 42 -14.94 -15.59 0.86
N ALA A 43 -16.16 -16.04 1.10
CA ALA A 43 -17.05 -15.46 2.11
C ALA A 43 -16.38 -15.51 3.50
N ASN A 44 -16.33 -14.36 4.18
CA ASN A 44 -15.82 -14.26 5.54
C ASN A 44 -16.61 -13.16 6.27
N PRO A 45 -17.10 -13.41 7.51
CA PRO A 45 -17.91 -12.42 8.25
C PRO A 45 -17.14 -11.15 8.62
N ASN A 46 -15.81 -11.20 8.62
CA ASN A 46 -14.95 -10.06 8.91
C ASN A 46 -14.41 -9.36 7.64
N LEU A 47 -14.86 -9.77 6.45
CA LEU A 47 -14.44 -9.19 5.18
C LEU A 47 -15.58 -8.41 4.53
N ASP A 48 -15.32 -7.15 4.22
CA ASP A 48 -16.21 -6.26 3.47
C ASP A 48 -15.50 -5.82 2.17
N VAL A 49 -15.95 -6.36 1.02
CA VAL A 49 -15.34 -6.05 -0.28
C VAL A 49 -16.11 -4.93 -0.96
N GLN A 50 -15.43 -3.82 -1.22
CA GLN A 50 -15.98 -2.61 -1.81
C GLN A 50 -15.38 -2.35 -3.19
N VAL A 51 -16.22 -1.86 -4.10
CA VAL A 51 -15.79 -1.45 -5.45
C VAL A 51 -15.65 0.06 -5.48
N VAL A 52 -14.44 0.54 -5.76
CA VAL A 52 -14.15 1.96 -5.85
C VAL A 52 -12.98 2.22 -6.79
N ASP A 53 -13.13 3.20 -7.66
CA ASP A 53 -12.02 3.74 -8.46
C ASP A 53 -11.29 4.80 -7.62
N LEU A 54 -10.15 4.40 -7.05
CA LEU A 54 -9.32 5.27 -6.22
C LEU A 54 -8.60 6.38 -7.03
N GLY A 55 -8.61 6.30 -8.35
CA GLY A 55 -8.16 7.39 -9.22
C GLY A 55 -9.14 8.57 -9.24
N ASN A 56 -10.40 8.33 -8.86
CA ASN A 56 -11.41 9.38 -8.73
C ASN A 56 -11.43 9.92 -7.28
N GLU A 57 -10.86 11.11 -7.09
CA GLU A 57 -10.73 11.76 -5.77
C GLU A 57 -12.09 11.91 -5.05
N THR A 58 -13.11 12.43 -5.75
CA THR A 58 -14.44 12.66 -5.16
C THR A 58 -15.10 11.34 -4.72
N ALA A 59 -15.05 10.31 -5.58
CA ALA A 59 -15.59 8.99 -5.24
C ALA A 59 -14.84 8.36 -4.07
N THR A 60 -13.51 8.51 -4.02
CA THR A 60 -12.67 8.01 -2.92
C THR A 60 -13.00 8.71 -1.61
N ALA A 61 -13.13 10.04 -1.61
CA ALA A 61 -13.50 10.79 -0.41
C ALA A 61 -14.86 10.36 0.13
N ALA A 62 -15.88 10.25 -0.74
CA ALA A 62 -17.22 9.80 -0.35
C ALA A 62 -17.19 8.36 0.22
N PHE A 63 -16.41 7.48 -0.39
CA PHE A 63 -16.19 6.11 0.09
C PHE A 63 -15.57 6.11 1.50
N ILE A 64 -14.49 6.84 1.74
CA ILE A 64 -13.84 6.90 3.06
C ILE A 64 -14.80 7.44 4.12
N LEU A 65 -15.56 8.49 3.83
CA LEU A 65 -16.56 9.02 4.75
C LEU A 65 -17.63 7.96 5.10
N SER A 66 -18.10 7.20 4.11
CA SER A 66 -19.07 6.11 4.34
C SER A 66 -18.51 5.00 5.24
N LEU A 67 -17.21 4.68 5.12
CA LEU A 67 -16.54 3.71 6.00
C LEU A 67 -16.44 4.24 7.43
N ILE A 68 -16.08 5.51 7.60
CA ILE A 68 -16.00 6.17 8.91
C ILE A 68 -17.39 6.17 9.58
N GLU A 69 -18.43 6.47 8.82
CA GLU A 69 -19.80 6.43 9.33
C GLU A 69 -20.20 5.01 9.76
N LYS A 70 -19.89 4.00 8.96
CA LYS A 70 -20.22 2.58 9.19
C LYS A 70 -19.47 1.97 10.36
N TYR A 71 -18.17 2.18 10.41
CA TYR A 71 -17.27 1.47 11.35
C TYR A 71 -16.83 2.32 12.54
N LYS A 72 -17.07 3.62 12.53
CA LYS A 72 -16.68 4.62 13.53
C LYS A 72 -15.18 4.82 13.68
N THR A 73 -14.38 3.76 13.53
CA THR A 73 -12.91 3.82 13.59
C THR A 73 -12.31 2.94 12.50
N ILE A 74 -11.39 3.52 11.75
CA ILE A 74 -10.49 2.81 10.85
C ILE A 74 -9.10 2.89 11.46
N ASP A 75 -8.63 1.76 12.00
CA ASP A 75 -7.38 1.70 12.78
C ASP A 75 -6.14 1.74 11.90
N ALA A 76 -6.23 1.21 10.68
CA ALA A 76 -5.14 1.22 9.73
C ALA A 76 -5.59 1.23 8.26
N ALA A 77 -4.70 1.71 7.40
CA ALA A 77 -4.83 1.59 5.95
C ALA A 77 -3.54 1.07 5.33
N LEU A 78 -3.66 0.02 4.52
CA LEU A 78 -2.58 -0.53 3.69
C LEU A 78 -2.88 -0.17 2.23
N LEU A 79 -2.09 0.75 1.68
CA LEU A 79 -2.31 1.36 0.38
C LEU A 79 -1.45 0.62 -0.66
N LEU A 80 -2.02 -0.49 -1.19
CA LEU A 80 -1.29 -1.46 -2.01
C LEU A 80 -1.52 -1.26 -3.51
N VAL A 81 -2.42 -0.37 -3.92
CA VAL A 81 -2.62 -0.05 -5.34
C VAL A 81 -1.34 0.51 -5.93
N GLY A 82 -0.98 0.02 -7.11
CA GLY A 82 0.16 0.50 -7.85
C GLY A 82 0.47 -0.35 -9.07
N GLY A 83 1.36 0.16 -9.91
CA GLY A 83 1.79 -0.51 -11.13
C GLY A 83 3.27 -0.26 -11.38
N PHE A 84 3.83 -1.06 -12.26
CA PHE A 84 5.23 -1.05 -12.64
C PHE A 84 5.40 -0.59 -14.09
N ALA A 85 6.44 0.19 -14.37
CA ALA A 85 6.81 0.58 -15.72
C ALA A 85 8.33 0.60 -15.89
N ILE A 86 8.80 0.08 -17.01
CA ILE A 86 10.21 0.12 -17.42
C ILE A 86 10.39 1.32 -18.36
N GLY A 87 11.47 2.06 -18.16
CA GLY A 87 11.86 3.17 -19.01
C GLY A 87 13.02 3.94 -18.41
N ASN A 88 14.04 4.19 -19.23
CA ASN A 88 15.14 5.10 -18.89
C ASN A 88 14.82 6.54 -19.34
N LEU A 89 15.72 7.49 -19.12
CA LEU A 89 15.49 8.89 -19.45
C LEU A 89 15.20 9.12 -20.95
N SER A 90 15.79 8.33 -21.85
CA SER A 90 15.59 8.49 -23.29
C SER A 90 14.25 7.93 -23.80
N SER A 91 13.64 7.00 -23.06
CA SER A 91 12.40 6.31 -23.47
C SER A 91 11.18 6.72 -22.63
N THR A 92 11.35 7.45 -21.51
CA THR A 92 10.25 7.86 -20.63
C THR A 92 9.74 9.22 -21.06
N THR A 93 8.45 9.29 -21.38
CA THR A 93 7.76 10.54 -21.72
C THR A 93 7.13 11.20 -20.49
N GLY A 94 6.77 12.50 -20.59
CA GLY A 94 5.99 13.17 -19.54
C GLY A 94 4.65 12.48 -19.27
N THR A 95 4.01 11.92 -20.31
CA THR A 95 2.77 11.14 -20.17
C THR A 95 2.98 9.87 -19.34
N ASP A 96 4.11 9.18 -19.50
CA ASP A 96 4.42 7.99 -18.71
C ASP A 96 4.63 8.35 -17.24
N ILE A 97 5.29 9.48 -16.96
CA ILE A 97 5.45 10.00 -15.59
C ILE A 97 4.07 10.30 -14.98
N GLN A 98 3.21 11.03 -15.71
CA GLN A 98 1.86 11.36 -15.21
C GLN A 98 1.03 10.10 -14.91
N LYS A 99 1.02 9.10 -15.80
CA LYS A 99 0.33 7.84 -15.60
C LYS A 99 0.82 7.11 -14.36
N GLN A 100 2.13 7.06 -14.14
CA GLN A 100 2.70 6.40 -12.97
C GLN A 100 2.41 7.18 -11.68
N ILE A 101 2.42 8.50 -11.70
CA ILE A 101 2.02 9.33 -10.56
C ILE A 101 0.54 9.10 -10.23
N ALA A 102 -0.34 9.17 -11.22
CA ALA A 102 -1.77 8.92 -11.02
C ALA A 102 -2.03 7.55 -10.38
N LEU A 103 -1.37 6.50 -10.87
CA LEU A 103 -1.58 5.14 -10.36
C LEU A 103 -0.91 4.88 -9.00
N ASN A 104 0.35 5.29 -8.80
CA ASN A 104 1.15 4.91 -7.64
C ASN A 104 1.07 5.89 -6.48
N PHE A 105 0.75 7.17 -6.75
CA PHE A 105 0.72 8.22 -5.73
C PHE A 105 -0.69 8.77 -5.50
N GLU A 106 -1.40 9.21 -6.56
CA GLU A 106 -2.69 9.88 -6.39
C GLU A 106 -3.74 8.95 -5.79
N THR A 107 -3.80 7.67 -6.21
CA THR A 107 -4.71 6.67 -5.60
C THR A 107 -4.48 6.53 -4.09
N ALA A 108 -3.22 6.56 -3.65
CA ALA A 108 -2.88 6.49 -2.24
C ALA A 108 -3.19 7.82 -1.53
N TYR A 109 -2.91 8.95 -2.17
CA TYR A 109 -3.18 10.28 -1.62
C TYR A 109 -4.67 10.53 -1.39
N HIS A 110 -5.53 10.18 -2.36
CA HIS A 110 -6.98 10.34 -2.26
C HIS A 110 -7.58 9.57 -1.07
N VAL A 111 -7.02 8.41 -0.74
CA VAL A 111 -7.42 7.66 0.47
C VAL A 111 -6.83 8.30 1.73
N THR A 112 -5.56 8.70 1.66
CA THR A 112 -4.82 9.21 2.83
C THR A 112 -5.43 10.49 3.37
N GLN A 113 -5.78 11.43 2.51
CA GLN A 113 -6.20 12.77 2.92
C GLN A 113 -7.43 12.75 3.85
N PRO A 114 -8.59 12.15 3.49
CA PRO A 114 -9.74 12.09 4.40
C PRO A 114 -9.52 11.16 5.59
N LEU A 115 -8.79 10.06 5.40
CA LEU A 115 -8.54 9.09 6.46
C LEU A 115 -7.58 9.63 7.52
N PHE A 116 -6.54 10.37 7.13
CA PHE A 116 -5.60 10.97 8.06
C PHE A 116 -6.28 12.01 8.95
N GLN A 117 -7.19 12.81 8.42
CA GLN A 117 -7.99 13.74 9.23
C GLN A 117 -8.79 13.00 10.31
N HIS A 118 -9.47 11.91 9.96
CA HIS A 118 -10.16 11.05 10.92
C HIS A 118 -9.21 10.45 11.97
N MET A 119 -8.03 9.98 11.57
CA MET A 119 -7.02 9.47 12.49
C MET A 119 -6.50 10.57 13.43
N MET A 120 -6.34 11.81 12.94
CA MET A 120 -5.91 12.96 13.74
C MET A 120 -6.93 13.32 14.83
N GLU A 121 -8.23 13.24 14.54
CA GLU A 121 -9.32 13.44 15.50
C GLU A 121 -9.31 12.35 16.58
N ASN A 122 -9.12 11.07 16.17
CA ASN A 122 -9.06 9.92 17.07
C ASN A 122 -7.70 9.76 17.78
N LYS A 123 -6.68 10.53 17.39
CA LYS A 123 -5.31 10.47 17.89
C LYS A 123 -4.66 9.09 17.77
N ASN A 124 -5.14 8.28 16.83
CA ASN A 124 -4.69 6.89 16.62
C ASN A 124 -4.84 6.49 15.16
N GLY A 125 -3.83 5.82 14.60
CA GLY A 125 -3.89 5.32 13.23
C GLY A 125 -2.55 4.80 12.70
N ARG A 126 -2.64 3.94 11.69
CA ARG A 126 -1.48 3.41 10.95
C ARG A 126 -1.76 3.55 9.46
N ILE A 127 -0.88 4.22 8.74
CA ILE A 127 -0.93 4.30 7.28
C ILE A 127 0.32 3.61 6.74
N VAL A 128 0.14 2.65 5.86
CA VAL A 128 1.24 1.90 5.24
C VAL A 128 1.17 2.04 3.73
N PHE A 129 2.25 2.56 3.17
CA PHE A 129 2.47 2.66 1.73
C PHE A 129 3.43 1.56 1.27
N ILE A 130 3.25 1.07 0.04
CA ILE A 130 4.24 0.22 -0.60
C ILE A 130 5.11 1.07 -1.52
N GLY A 131 6.33 1.29 -1.04
CA GLY A 131 7.40 1.90 -1.81
C GLY A 131 8.12 0.88 -2.70
N THR A 132 9.37 1.20 -3.03
CA THR A 132 10.21 0.32 -3.86
C THR A 132 11.69 0.66 -3.68
N ARG A 133 12.56 -0.32 -3.81
CA ARG A 133 14.02 -0.14 -3.80
C ARG A 133 14.50 0.86 -4.88
N PRO A 134 14.01 0.83 -6.14
CA PRO A 134 14.34 1.81 -7.17
C PRO A 134 14.09 3.28 -6.80
N ALA A 135 13.17 3.58 -5.89
CA ALA A 135 12.94 4.94 -5.42
C ALA A 135 13.95 5.40 -4.35
N LEU A 136 14.70 4.47 -3.74
CA LEU A 136 15.73 4.73 -2.73
C LEU A 136 17.15 4.65 -3.28
N GLU A 137 17.36 3.84 -4.31
CA GLU A 137 18.69 3.53 -4.87
C GLU A 137 18.73 3.88 -6.36
N ALA A 138 19.45 4.94 -6.72
CA ALA A 138 19.53 5.42 -8.10
C ALA A 138 20.06 4.36 -9.08
N SER A 139 20.97 3.49 -8.64
CA SER A 139 21.48 2.36 -9.46
C SER A 139 20.37 1.40 -9.90
N GLN A 140 19.36 1.21 -9.07
CA GLN A 140 18.18 0.37 -9.36
C GLN A 140 17.10 1.14 -10.13
N GLY A 141 17.07 2.48 -9.99
CA GLY A 141 16.03 3.33 -10.56
C GLY A 141 16.29 3.85 -11.98
N LYS A 142 17.55 3.84 -12.45
CA LYS A 142 17.94 4.50 -13.72
C LYS A 142 17.19 4.02 -14.98
N ASN A 143 16.67 2.80 -14.96
CA ASN A 143 15.85 2.22 -16.03
C ASN A 143 14.35 2.13 -15.67
N LEU A 144 13.93 2.81 -14.60
CA LEU A 144 12.58 2.78 -14.03
C LEU A 144 12.14 4.21 -13.65
N ILE A 145 12.43 5.20 -14.52
CA ILE A 145 12.32 6.63 -14.20
C ILE A 145 10.91 7.00 -13.71
N ALA A 146 9.88 6.73 -14.52
CA ALA A 146 8.50 7.11 -14.15
C ALA A 146 8.04 6.38 -12.88
N TYR A 147 8.33 5.09 -12.79
CA TYR A 147 8.00 4.26 -11.63
C TYR A 147 8.72 4.73 -10.36
N GLY A 148 10.04 4.88 -10.42
CA GLY A 148 10.85 5.32 -9.28
C GLY A 148 10.44 6.69 -8.77
N LEU A 149 10.23 7.67 -9.68
CA LEU A 149 9.76 9.00 -9.32
C LEU A 149 8.36 8.97 -8.67
N SER A 150 7.39 8.23 -9.25
CA SER A 150 6.05 8.15 -8.68
C SER A 150 6.04 7.55 -7.27
N LYS A 151 6.84 6.51 -7.04
CA LYS A 151 6.97 5.89 -5.72
C LYS A 151 7.75 6.75 -4.73
N SER A 152 8.70 7.59 -5.19
CA SER A 152 9.44 8.49 -4.29
C SER A 152 8.56 9.54 -3.59
N LEU A 153 7.44 9.92 -4.19
CA LEU A 153 6.47 10.84 -3.60
C LEU A 153 5.85 10.28 -2.30
N LEU A 154 5.67 8.95 -2.21
CA LEU A 154 5.13 8.30 -1.02
C LEU A 154 6.05 8.44 0.20
N PHE A 155 7.38 8.41 -0.01
CA PHE A 155 8.34 8.59 1.07
C PHE A 155 8.23 9.99 1.66
N LYS A 156 8.15 11.00 0.80
CA LYS A 156 8.01 12.39 1.26
C LYS A 156 6.64 12.64 1.92
N LEU A 157 5.58 12.04 1.40
CA LEU A 157 4.25 12.11 2.03
C LEU A 157 4.27 11.50 3.44
N ALA A 158 4.88 10.33 3.62
CA ALA A 158 4.98 9.70 4.93
C ALA A 158 5.74 10.56 5.96
N GLU A 159 6.81 11.24 5.53
CA GLU A 159 7.55 12.19 6.39
C GLU A 159 6.65 13.36 6.85
N TYR A 160 5.88 13.96 5.93
CA TYR A 160 4.97 15.05 6.26
C TYR A 160 3.86 14.62 7.22
N LEU A 161 3.24 13.45 6.98
CA LEU A 161 2.20 12.92 7.85
C LEU A 161 2.75 12.63 9.27
N ASN A 162 3.94 12.06 9.38
CA ASN A 162 4.58 11.80 10.67
C ASN A 162 4.93 13.08 11.43
N GLU A 163 5.36 14.13 10.72
CA GLU A 163 5.64 15.43 11.34
C GLU A 163 4.35 16.08 11.85
N GLU A 164 3.27 16.08 11.05
CA GLU A 164 1.98 16.63 11.45
C GLU A 164 1.35 15.85 12.61
N ALA A 165 1.55 14.53 12.63
CA ALA A 165 1.05 13.65 13.69
C ALA A 165 1.94 13.58 14.95
N ARG A 166 2.99 14.41 15.04
CA ARG A 166 3.92 14.39 16.18
C ARG A 166 3.19 14.48 17.53
N GLY A 167 3.52 13.59 18.43
CA GLY A 167 2.88 13.49 19.75
C GLY A 167 1.57 12.70 19.79
N LYS A 168 1.12 12.15 18.65
CA LYS A 168 -0.06 11.26 18.58
C LYS A 168 0.36 9.80 18.31
N ASN A 169 -0.54 8.87 18.58
CA ASN A 169 -0.33 7.45 18.23
C ASN A 169 -0.68 7.19 16.75
N ILE A 170 -0.12 8.00 15.85
CA ILE A 170 -0.29 7.87 14.41
C ILE A 170 1.07 7.69 13.78
N THR A 171 1.19 6.76 12.83
CA THR A 171 2.38 6.60 12.01
C THR A 171 2.02 6.37 10.54
N ALA A 172 2.84 6.95 9.67
CA ALA A 172 2.85 6.68 8.24
C ALA A 172 4.18 6.01 7.90
N THR A 173 4.13 4.78 7.39
CA THR A 173 5.32 3.97 7.10
C THR A 173 5.33 3.55 5.64
N VAL A 174 6.45 3.75 4.96
CA VAL A 174 6.68 3.20 3.61
C VAL A 174 7.46 1.90 3.73
N VAL A 175 6.85 0.81 3.35
CA VAL A 175 7.55 -0.47 3.23
C VAL A 175 8.06 -0.59 1.80
N ALA A 176 9.38 -0.70 1.65
CA ALA A 176 10.07 -0.78 0.37
C ALA A 176 10.61 -2.21 0.16
N PRO A 177 9.87 -3.09 -0.52
CA PRO A 177 10.37 -4.41 -0.85
C PRO A 177 11.38 -4.35 -2.00
N SER A 178 12.24 -5.38 -2.08
CA SER A 178 12.90 -5.79 -3.32
C SER A 178 11.88 -6.47 -4.24
N THR A 179 12.31 -7.29 -5.16
CA THR A 179 11.41 -8.04 -6.05
C THR A 179 10.50 -8.98 -5.24
N LEU A 180 9.20 -8.90 -5.49
CA LEU A 180 8.23 -9.84 -4.92
C LEU A 180 8.17 -11.13 -5.74
N ASP A 181 8.09 -12.26 -5.06
CA ASP A 181 7.87 -13.56 -5.68
C ASP A 181 6.43 -13.70 -6.15
N THR A 182 6.17 -13.31 -7.38
CA THR A 182 4.84 -13.36 -8.01
C THR A 182 4.90 -14.10 -9.34
N PRO A 183 3.78 -14.69 -9.80
CA PRO A 183 3.73 -15.34 -11.10
C PRO A 183 4.18 -14.44 -12.25
N LEU A 184 3.85 -13.15 -12.19
CA LEU A 184 4.24 -12.15 -13.20
C LEU A 184 5.77 -11.95 -13.20
N ASN A 185 6.38 -11.78 -12.03
CA ASN A 185 7.83 -11.57 -11.92
C ASN A 185 8.61 -12.82 -12.31
N ARG A 186 8.13 -14.02 -11.94
CA ARG A 186 8.74 -15.29 -12.40
C ARG A 186 8.72 -15.42 -13.93
N LYS A 187 7.61 -15.01 -14.56
CA LYS A 187 7.50 -15.00 -16.02
C LYS A 187 8.40 -13.96 -16.69
N SER A 188 8.57 -12.80 -16.08
CA SER A 188 9.36 -11.67 -16.63
C SER A 188 10.87 -11.87 -16.45
N MET A 189 11.28 -12.64 -15.45
CA MET A 189 12.68 -12.88 -15.07
C MET A 189 12.95 -14.38 -14.89
N PRO A 190 12.83 -15.19 -15.97
CA PRO A 190 12.91 -16.65 -15.88
C PRO A 190 14.28 -17.16 -15.43
N ASP A 191 15.34 -16.38 -15.65
CA ASP A 191 16.72 -16.74 -15.34
C ASP A 191 17.14 -16.34 -13.90
N THR A 192 16.24 -15.71 -13.14
CA THR A 192 16.53 -15.31 -11.76
C THR A 192 15.94 -16.32 -10.78
N ASP A 193 16.74 -16.76 -9.80
CA ASP A 193 16.27 -17.65 -8.75
C ASP A 193 15.21 -16.94 -7.86
N PRO A 194 13.94 -17.39 -7.83
CA PRO A 194 12.91 -16.78 -7.00
C PRO A 194 13.15 -16.93 -5.48
N ALA A 195 14.08 -17.79 -5.06
CA ALA A 195 14.39 -17.98 -3.65
C ALA A 195 14.99 -16.72 -3.00
N ILE A 196 15.60 -15.83 -3.79
CA ILE A 196 16.12 -14.54 -3.29
C ILE A 196 15.04 -13.46 -3.19
N TRP A 197 13.84 -13.67 -3.74
CA TRP A 197 12.78 -12.68 -3.76
C TRP A 197 11.96 -12.70 -2.46
N VAL A 198 11.28 -11.60 -2.20
CA VAL A 198 10.38 -11.48 -1.03
C VAL A 198 9.06 -12.18 -1.34
N LYS A 199 8.70 -13.17 -0.53
CA LYS A 199 7.40 -13.85 -0.64
C LYS A 199 6.27 -12.90 -0.19
N PRO A 200 5.16 -12.79 -0.93
CA PRO A 200 4.01 -11.97 -0.51
C PRO A 200 3.49 -12.30 0.88
N ALA A 201 3.48 -13.58 1.29
CA ALA A 201 3.08 -14.00 2.62
C ALA A 201 4.01 -13.46 3.72
N ALA A 202 5.34 -13.54 3.52
CA ALA A 202 6.30 -12.99 4.48
C ALA A 202 6.19 -11.47 4.59
N LEU A 203 5.93 -10.78 3.47
CA LEU A 203 5.67 -9.34 3.51
C LEU A 203 4.36 -9.03 4.23
N ALA A 204 3.31 -9.85 4.07
CA ALA A 204 2.03 -9.67 4.77
C ALA A 204 2.19 -9.75 6.29
N GLU A 205 2.99 -10.69 6.82
CA GLU A 205 3.32 -10.79 8.25
C GLU A 205 4.05 -9.52 8.75
N ILE A 206 5.00 -8.99 7.96
CA ILE A 206 5.69 -7.73 8.29
C ILE A 206 4.71 -6.56 8.32
N LEU A 207 3.79 -6.48 7.36
CA LEU A 207 2.78 -5.44 7.30
C LEU A 207 1.81 -5.53 8.49
N GLU A 208 1.42 -6.74 8.91
CA GLU A 208 0.62 -6.94 10.13
C GLU A 208 1.37 -6.47 11.37
N PHE A 209 2.63 -6.85 11.52
CA PHE A 209 3.47 -6.36 12.62
C PHE A 209 3.51 -4.82 12.68
N ILE A 210 3.71 -4.15 11.54
CA ILE A 210 3.76 -2.68 11.45
C ILE A 210 2.44 -2.04 11.91
N VAL A 211 1.30 -2.67 11.64
CA VAL A 211 -0.03 -2.19 12.03
C VAL A 211 -0.38 -2.54 13.47
N SER A 212 0.23 -3.57 14.02
CA SER A 212 -0.06 -4.06 15.38
C SER A 212 0.42 -3.09 16.47
N ASP A 213 -0.10 -3.26 17.69
CA ASP A 213 0.33 -2.48 18.85
C ASP A 213 1.78 -2.75 19.25
N LYS A 214 2.34 -3.90 18.84
CA LYS A 214 3.74 -4.25 19.08
C LYS A 214 4.71 -3.28 18.41
N ASN A 215 4.28 -2.64 17.31
CA ASN A 215 5.06 -1.65 16.57
C ASN A 215 4.98 -0.24 17.18
N ALA A 216 4.20 0.01 18.22
CA ALA A 216 3.98 1.35 18.75
C ALA A 216 5.26 2.16 19.05
N PRO A 217 6.39 1.57 19.51
CA PRO A 217 7.64 2.30 19.73
C PRO A 217 8.38 2.70 18.44
N ILE A 218 8.12 2.04 17.32
CA ILE A 218 8.83 2.27 16.06
C ILE A 218 8.27 3.52 15.39
N ARG A 219 9.13 4.50 15.12
CA ARG A 219 8.80 5.77 14.43
C ARG A 219 9.55 5.95 13.12
N GLU A 220 10.14 4.85 12.60
CA GLU A 220 10.82 4.88 11.32
C GLU A 220 9.80 4.98 10.17
N SER A 221 10.03 5.94 9.28
CA SER A 221 9.16 6.17 8.13
C SER A 221 9.43 5.22 6.97
N VAL A 222 10.58 4.52 6.94
CA VAL A 222 10.98 3.63 5.84
C VAL A 222 11.48 2.30 6.36
N ILE A 223 10.79 1.22 5.99
CA ILE A 223 11.21 -0.15 6.30
C ILE A 223 11.60 -0.86 5.01
N LYS A 224 12.88 -1.24 4.89
CA LYS A 224 13.40 -1.99 3.75
C LYS A 224 13.20 -3.48 3.96
N VAL A 225 12.62 -4.16 2.96
CA VAL A 225 12.38 -5.61 3.00
C VAL A 225 12.99 -6.22 1.74
N TYR A 226 14.28 -6.52 1.80
CA TYR A 226 15.07 -6.88 0.62
C TYR A 226 15.37 -8.38 0.50
N ASN A 227 15.11 -9.17 1.55
CA ASN A 227 15.56 -10.56 1.66
C ASN A 227 17.10 -10.63 1.51
N ASN A 228 17.62 -11.56 0.72
CA ASN A 228 19.06 -11.79 0.52
C ASN A 228 19.63 -11.09 -0.74
N VAL A 229 19.09 -9.92 -1.12
CA VAL A 229 19.55 -9.16 -2.31
C VAL A 229 20.00 -7.75 -1.96
#